data_c45bda4584a44f467195c23347a12107
#
_entry.id   c45bda4584a44f467195c23347a12107
#
_cell.length_a   1.000
_cell.length_b   1.000
_cell.length_c   1.000
_cell.angle_alpha   90.00
_cell.angle_beta   90.00
_cell.angle_gamma   90.00
#
_symmetry.space_group_name_H-M   'P 1'
#
loop_
_entity.id
_entity.type
_entity.pdbx_description
1 polymer ?
#
loop_
_entity_poly.entity_id
_entity_poly.type
_entity_poly.pdbx_seq_one_letter_code
_entity_poly.pdbx_strand_id
1 'polypeptide(L)'
;MLALIRYSVPAGQTEEFLAQAHDIVDTLAAQPGYVRGRVSRSVDEPELWALVSEWEGAGFYRRALGAARLAMYPLMTLMINEPSAFEDVERP
;
A
#
# COMPACT_ATOMS: atom_id res chain seq x y z
N MET A 1 6.06 10.15 -7.03
CA MET A 1 5.14 9.05 -7.43
C MET A 1 4.40 8.56 -6.19
N LEU A 2 3.11 8.42 -6.28
CA LEU A 2 2.23 7.97 -5.20
C LEU A 2 1.71 6.57 -5.50
N ALA A 3 1.78 5.67 -4.53
CA ALA A 3 1.14 4.37 -4.60
C ALA A 3 -0.02 4.31 -3.60
N LEU A 4 -1.15 3.82 -4.06
CA LEU A 4 -2.37 3.69 -3.25
C LEU A 4 -2.97 2.31 -3.50
N ILE A 5 -2.83 1.43 -2.52
CA ILE A 5 -3.42 0.09 -2.58
C ILE A 5 -4.62 0.05 -1.64
N ARG A 6 -5.78 -0.28 -2.16
CA ARG A 6 -7.02 -0.32 -1.39
C ARG A 6 -7.34 -1.74 -0.94
N TYR A 7 -7.91 -1.85 0.25
CA TYR A 7 -8.32 -3.13 0.84
C TYR A 7 -9.72 -3.02 1.40
N SER A 8 -10.51 -4.06 1.19
CA SER A 8 -11.80 -4.24 1.86
C SER A 8 -11.58 -5.20 3.03
N VAL A 9 -11.71 -4.69 4.25
CA VAL A 9 -11.35 -5.42 5.48
C VAL A 9 -12.59 -5.60 6.34
N PRO A 10 -13.10 -6.84 6.49
CA PRO A 10 -14.21 -7.10 7.40
C PRO A 10 -13.86 -6.66 8.82
N ALA A 11 -14.86 -6.16 9.54
CA ALA A 11 -14.67 -5.58 10.89
C ALA A 11 -13.91 -6.51 11.84
N GLY A 12 -14.17 -7.80 11.79
CA GLY A 12 -13.52 -8.78 12.67
C GLY A 12 -12.06 -9.07 12.34
N GLN A 13 -11.53 -8.54 11.23
CA GLN A 13 -10.16 -8.79 10.77
C GLN A 13 -9.25 -7.57 10.90
N THR A 14 -9.71 -6.51 11.54
CA THR A 14 -8.97 -5.23 11.58
C THR A 14 -7.59 -5.36 12.23
N GLU A 15 -7.49 -6.01 13.37
CA GLU A 15 -6.21 -6.14 14.08
C GLU A 15 -5.19 -6.94 13.29
N GLU A 16 -5.62 -8.07 12.72
CA GLU A 16 -4.75 -8.90 11.89
C GLU A 16 -4.32 -8.16 10.63
N PHE A 17 -5.25 -7.47 9.99
CA PHE A 17 -4.95 -6.65 8.82
C PHE A 17 -3.89 -5.60 9.15
N LEU A 18 -4.06 -4.86 10.25
CA LEU A 18 -3.12 -3.81 10.63
C LEU A 18 -1.71 -4.35 10.84
N ALA A 19 -1.57 -5.48 11.53
CA ALA A 19 -0.27 -6.08 11.74
C ALA A 19 0.40 -6.45 10.40
N GLN A 20 -0.34 -7.07 9.50
CA GLN A 20 0.18 -7.48 8.20
C GLN A 20 0.46 -6.29 7.29
N ALA A 21 -0.40 -5.26 7.31
CA ALA A 21 -0.20 -4.05 6.53
C ALA A 21 1.05 -3.28 6.99
N HIS A 22 1.29 -3.22 8.29
CA HIS A 22 2.50 -2.58 8.81
C HIS A 22 3.77 -3.37 8.44
N ASP A 23 3.71 -4.69 8.39
CA ASP A 23 4.82 -5.51 7.87
C ASP A 23 5.12 -5.17 6.41
N ILE A 24 4.09 -4.96 5.61
CA ILE A 24 4.27 -4.54 4.21
C ILE A 24 4.93 -3.17 4.15
N VAL A 25 4.45 -2.20 4.93
CA VAL A 25 5.05 -0.86 4.98
C VAL A 25 6.52 -0.94 5.38
N ASP A 26 6.85 -1.72 6.39
CA ASP A 26 8.24 -1.88 6.85
C ASP A 26 9.12 -2.50 5.76
N THR A 27 8.61 -3.48 5.05
CA THR A 27 9.32 -4.10 3.93
C THR A 27 9.57 -3.11 2.80
N LEU A 28 8.54 -2.33 2.44
CA LEU A 28 8.66 -1.29 1.42
C LEU A 28 9.63 -0.20 1.85
N ALA A 29 9.61 0.18 3.13
CA ALA A 29 10.47 1.24 3.66
C ALA A 29 11.96 0.89 3.58
N ALA A 30 12.29 -0.38 3.51
CA ALA A 30 13.67 -0.84 3.37
C ALA A 30 14.16 -0.82 1.92
N GLN A 31 13.31 -0.51 0.96
CA GLN A 31 13.65 -0.57 -0.46
C GLN A 31 14.16 0.77 -1.00
N PRO A 32 15.07 0.73 -2.01
CA PRO A 32 15.54 1.97 -2.64
C PRO A 32 14.40 2.79 -3.23
N GLY A 33 14.49 4.10 -3.11
CA GLY A 33 13.51 5.03 -3.68
C GLY A 33 12.30 5.29 -2.83
N TYR A 34 12.15 4.61 -1.69
CA TYR A 34 11.06 4.85 -0.75
C TYR A 34 11.21 6.24 -0.10
N VAL A 35 10.13 7.00 -0.06
CA VAL A 35 10.09 8.32 0.58
C VAL A 35 9.36 8.26 1.90
N ARG A 36 8.11 7.78 1.89
CA ARG A 36 7.31 7.58 3.10
C ARG A 36 6.09 6.72 2.80
N GLY A 37 5.48 6.20 3.85
CA GLY A 37 4.25 5.41 3.70
C GLY A 37 3.49 5.30 5.00
N ARG A 38 2.24 4.87 4.88
CA ARG A 38 1.34 4.70 6.02
C ARG A 38 0.16 3.83 5.65
N VAL A 39 -0.51 3.33 6.68
CA VAL A 39 -1.79 2.65 6.56
C VAL A 39 -2.87 3.65 6.97
N SER A 40 -3.92 3.78 6.16
CA SER A 40 -5.00 4.74 6.39
C SER A 40 -6.35 4.07 6.24
N ARG A 41 -7.34 4.59 6.93
CA ARG A 41 -8.71 4.08 6.90
C ARG A 41 -9.64 5.17 6.35
N SER A 42 -10.61 4.76 5.53
CA SER A 42 -11.63 5.69 5.04
C SER A 42 -12.40 6.28 6.22
N VAL A 43 -12.64 7.59 6.19
CA VAL A 43 -13.45 8.26 7.20
C VAL A 43 -14.95 8.00 6.98
N ASP A 44 -15.34 7.58 5.78
CA ASP A 44 -16.73 7.36 5.41
C ASP A 44 -17.12 5.88 5.41
N GLU A 45 -16.20 5.00 5.01
CA GLU A 45 -16.43 3.57 4.92
C GLU A 45 -15.49 2.80 5.85
N PRO A 46 -15.96 2.32 7.01
CA PRO A 46 -15.09 1.71 8.01
C PRO A 46 -14.32 0.47 7.56
N GLU A 47 -14.78 -0.23 6.54
CA GLU A 47 -14.12 -1.42 6.01
C GLU A 47 -13.15 -1.11 4.87
N LEU A 48 -13.10 0.12 4.39
CA LEU A 48 -12.20 0.53 3.33
C LEU A 48 -10.91 1.10 3.91
N TRP A 49 -9.80 0.45 3.58
CA TRP A 49 -8.45 0.82 4.01
C TRP A 49 -7.55 1.09 2.82
N ALA A 50 -6.50 1.83 3.06
CA ALA A 50 -5.50 2.11 2.05
C ALA A 50 -4.09 1.98 2.62
N LEU A 51 -3.20 1.36 1.85
CA LEU A 51 -1.77 1.40 2.09
C LEU A 51 -1.21 2.43 1.11
N VAL A 52 -0.71 3.53 1.65
CA VAL A 52 -0.22 4.67 0.87
C VAL A 52 1.29 4.72 0.99
N SER A 53 1.99 4.88 -0.14
CA SER A 53 3.43 5.07 -0.13
C SER A 53 3.84 6.07 -1.22
N GLU A 54 4.94 6.76 -0.97
CA GLU A 54 5.51 7.71 -1.92
C GLU A 54 6.91 7.28 -2.28
N TRP A 55 7.27 7.45 -3.54
CA TRP A 55 8.50 6.93 -4.14
C TRP A 55 9.16 7.97 -5.02
N GLU A 56 10.47 7.82 -5.20
CA GLU A 56 11.23 8.68 -6.11
C GLU A 56 10.85 8.46 -7.58
N GLY A 57 10.28 7.30 -7.90
CA GLY A 57 9.81 7.01 -9.25
C GLY A 57 9.10 5.66 -9.33
N ALA A 58 8.36 5.44 -10.40
CA ALA A 58 7.56 4.23 -10.60
C ALA A 58 8.43 2.96 -10.68
N GLY A 59 9.63 3.06 -11.24
CA GLY A 59 10.54 1.91 -11.32
C GLY A 59 10.97 1.40 -9.95
N PHE A 60 11.21 2.31 -9.01
CA PHE A 60 11.52 1.95 -7.62
C PHE A 60 10.35 1.22 -6.97
N TYR A 61 9.14 1.74 -7.14
CA TYR A 61 7.94 1.10 -6.59
C TYR A 61 7.76 -0.31 -7.15
N ARG A 62 7.88 -0.50 -8.45
CA ARG A 62 7.70 -1.81 -9.08
C ARG A 62 8.72 -2.84 -8.58
N ARG A 63 9.97 -2.43 -8.42
CA ARG A 63 11.00 -3.31 -7.83
C ARG A 63 10.70 -3.64 -6.38
N ALA A 64 10.23 -2.63 -5.62
CA ALA A 64 9.86 -2.82 -4.22
C ALA A 64 8.68 -3.79 -4.06
N LEU A 65 7.70 -3.76 -4.95
CA LEU A 65 6.60 -4.73 -4.94
C LEU A 65 7.13 -6.16 -5.08
N GLY A 66 8.13 -6.38 -5.92
CA GLY A 66 8.77 -7.69 -6.04
C GLY A 66 9.41 -8.14 -4.73
N ALA A 67 10.10 -7.23 -4.05
CA ALA A 67 10.72 -7.52 -2.74
C ALA A 67 9.68 -7.76 -1.64
N ALA A 68 8.53 -7.10 -1.71
CA ALA A 68 7.46 -7.21 -0.72
C ALA A 68 6.45 -8.33 -1.02
N ARG A 69 6.65 -9.08 -2.07
CA ARG A 69 5.68 -10.08 -2.55
C ARG A 69 5.20 -11.04 -1.47
N LEU A 70 6.12 -11.61 -0.69
CA LEU A 70 5.76 -12.55 0.37
C LEU A 70 4.99 -11.87 1.50
N ALA A 71 5.37 -10.65 1.87
CA ALA A 71 4.67 -9.89 2.89
C ALA A 71 3.26 -9.49 2.43
N MET A 72 3.07 -9.26 1.14
CA MET A 72 1.76 -8.87 0.58
C MET A 72 0.81 -10.04 0.40
N TYR A 73 1.33 -11.24 0.27
CA TYR A 73 0.52 -12.42 -0.04
C TYR A 73 -0.66 -12.63 0.91
N PRO A 74 -0.52 -12.52 2.25
CA PRO A 74 -1.64 -12.75 3.16
C PRO A 74 -2.83 -11.80 2.95
N LEU A 75 -2.62 -10.62 2.36
CA LEU A 75 -3.67 -9.63 2.15
C LEU A 75 -4.22 -9.61 0.72
N MET A 76 -3.74 -10.47 -0.16
CA MET A 76 -4.17 -10.47 -1.56
C MET A 76 -5.68 -10.66 -1.74
N THR A 77 -6.30 -11.48 -0.88
CA THR A 77 -7.75 -11.73 -0.96
C THR A 77 -8.58 -10.52 -0.53
N LEU A 78 -8.01 -9.60 0.22
CA LEU A 78 -8.69 -8.38 0.67
C LEU A 78 -8.45 -7.21 -0.27
N MET A 79 -7.49 -7.31 -1.16
CA MET A 79 -7.09 -6.22 -2.04
C MET A 79 -8.16 -5.93 -3.09
N ILE A 80 -8.48 -4.66 -3.25
CA ILE A 80 -9.36 -4.19 -4.32
C ILE A 80 -8.51 -4.02 -5.57
N ASN A 81 -8.89 -4.70 -6.65
CA ASN A 81 -8.14 -4.71 -7.90
C ASN A 81 -8.37 -3.44 -8.70
N GLU A 82 -7.65 -2.38 -8.34
CA GLU A 82 -7.65 -1.10 -9.02
C GLU A 82 -6.21 -0.63 -9.25
N PRO A 83 -5.98 0.28 -10.20
CA PRO A 83 -4.66 0.85 -10.41
C PRO A 83 -4.12 1.46 -9.12
N SER A 84 -2.88 1.15 -8.76
CA SER A 84 -2.29 1.58 -7.49
C SER A 84 -1.18 2.62 -7.65
N ALA A 85 -0.64 2.79 -8.86
CA ALA A 85 0.50 3.66 -9.08
C ALA A 85 0.07 4.93 -9.82
N PHE A 86 0.44 6.09 -9.26
CA PHE A 86 0.08 7.40 -9.80
C PHE A 86 1.34 8.25 -9.88
N GLU A 87 1.65 8.72 -11.07
CA GLU A 87 2.77 9.66 -11.24
C GLU A 87 2.30 11.09 -11.07
N ASP A 88 3.22 11.95 -10.61
CA ASP A 88 2.91 13.36 -10.48
C ASP A 88 2.82 13.99 -11.88
N VAL A 89 1.84 14.85 -12.05
CA VAL A 89 1.66 15.59 -13.30
C VAL A 89 1.83 17.07 -13.00
N GLU A 90 2.78 17.71 -13.71
CA GLU A 90 3.04 19.12 -13.53
C GLU A 90 1.91 19.97 -14.11
N ARG A 91 1.69 21.11 -13.48
CA ARG A 91 0.74 22.09 -13.99
C ARG A 91 1.27 22.72 -15.29
N PRO A 92 0.37 22.95 -16.27
CA PRO A 92 0.78 23.63 -17.50
C PRO A 92 1.25 25.04 -17.26
#